data_eaee8feb758895d3ad8831e6fa32b7b4
#
_entry.id   eaee8feb758895d3ad8831e6fa32b7b4
#
_cell.length_a   1.000
_cell.length_b   1.000
_cell.length_c   1.000
_cell.angle_alpha   90.00
_cell.angle_beta   90.00
_cell.angle_gamma   90.00
#
_symmetry.space_group_name_H-M   'P 1'
#
loop_
_entity.id
_entity.type
_entity.pdbx_description
1 polymer ?
#
loop_
_entity_poly.entity_id
_entity_poly.type
_entity_poly.pdbx_seq_one_letter_code
_entity_poly.pdbx_strand_id
1 'polypeptide(L)'
;MDKIFLIDGHAQIFRMYYAFMRRPMVNSKGEDTSILFGFTKMILELINTEHPTHLAVTFDPPAKTFRHTAYPLYKANRSAAPELVKAALEPLQDILKAFYITVIMMPGFEAEDVIGSMATQWKGNNTHI
;
A
#
# COMPACT_ATOMS: atom_id res chain seq x y z
N MET A 1 -11.80 10.44 20.25
CA MET A 1 -10.68 10.87 19.41
C MET A 1 -10.51 9.91 18.25
N ASP A 2 -10.54 10.44 17.05
CA ASP A 2 -10.36 9.60 15.87
C ASP A 2 -8.90 9.25 15.66
N LYS A 3 -8.66 7.98 15.33
CA LYS A 3 -7.35 7.47 14.95
C LYS A 3 -7.43 7.00 13.50
N ILE A 4 -6.82 7.77 12.61
CA ILE A 4 -6.83 7.47 11.20
C ILE A 4 -5.45 7.00 10.76
N PHE A 5 -5.37 5.82 10.16
CA PHE A 5 -4.14 5.30 9.58
C PHE A 5 -4.24 5.29 8.08
N LEU A 6 -3.30 5.93 7.44
CA LEU A 6 -3.15 5.95 5.98
C LEU A 6 -1.87 5.21 5.65
N ILE A 7 -1.99 4.12 4.93
CA ILE A 7 -0.87 3.24 4.61
C ILE A 7 -0.50 3.39 3.15
N ASP A 8 0.79 3.62 2.88
CA ASP A 8 1.31 3.57 1.52
C ASP A 8 1.46 2.10 1.11
N GLY A 9 0.53 1.63 0.27
CA GLY A 9 0.45 0.23 -0.11
C GLY A 9 1.68 -0.26 -0.86
N HIS A 10 2.18 0.50 -1.81
CA HIS A 10 3.37 0.10 -2.58
C HIS A 10 4.61 0.02 -1.70
N ALA A 11 4.79 0.99 -0.80
CA ALA A 11 5.92 0.97 0.13
C ALA A 11 5.91 -0.30 1.00
N GLN A 12 4.74 -0.69 1.51
CA GLN A 12 4.60 -1.89 2.32
C GLN A 12 4.78 -3.17 1.50
N ILE A 13 4.30 -3.19 0.25
CA ILE A 13 4.50 -4.32 -0.65
C ILE A 13 6.00 -4.57 -0.86
N PHE A 14 6.76 -3.51 -1.18
CA PHE A 14 8.21 -3.65 -1.36
C PHE A 14 8.91 -4.06 -0.08
N ARG A 15 8.47 -3.53 1.06
CA ARG A 15 9.01 -3.92 2.35
C ARG A 15 8.84 -5.43 2.59
N MET A 16 7.65 -5.97 2.30
CA MET A 16 7.39 -7.39 2.45
C MET A 16 8.17 -8.22 1.43
N TYR A 17 8.27 -7.75 0.19
CA TYR A 17 9.05 -8.40 -0.84
C TYR A 17 10.50 -8.62 -0.39
N TYR A 18 11.14 -7.57 0.12
CA TYR A 18 12.52 -7.68 0.57
C TYR A 18 12.67 -8.48 1.88
N ALA A 19 11.69 -8.37 2.77
CA ALA A 19 11.73 -9.08 4.05
C ALA A 19 11.70 -10.60 3.87
N PHE A 20 10.96 -11.10 2.87
CA PHE A 20 10.79 -12.54 2.63
C PHE A 20 11.67 -13.06 1.48
N MET A 21 12.51 -12.22 0.90
CA MET A 21 13.30 -12.61 -0.29
C MET A 21 14.14 -13.89 -0.07
N ARG A 22 14.72 -14.05 1.11
CA ARG A 22 15.57 -15.21 1.43
C ARG A 22 14.79 -16.43 1.93
N ARG A 23 13.63 -16.22 2.50
CA ARG A 23 12.76 -17.28 3.05
C ARG A 23 11.33 -17.01 2.65
N PRO A 24 10.99 -17.27 1.40
CA PRO A 24 9.63 -17.01 0.93
C PRO A 24 8.61 -17.95 1.59
N MET A 25 7.43 -17.39 1.81
CA MET A 25 6.27 -18.17 2.24
C MET A 25 5.61 -18.75 1.01
N VAL A 26 5.46 -20.07 0.99
CA VAL A 26 4.94 -20.79 -0.16
C VAL A 26 3.71 -21.61 0.28
N ASN A 27 2.64 -21.53 -0.49
CA ASN A 27 1.43 -22.30 -0.19
C ASN A 27 1.56 -23.76 -0.68
N SER A 28 0.51 -24.56 -0.45
CA SER A 28 0.50 -25.98 -0.83
C SER A 28 0.61 -26.21 -2.34
N LYS A 29 0.32 -25.20 -3.16
CA LYS A 29 0.42 -25.25 -4.62
C LYS A 29 1.78 -24.82 -5.15
N GLY A 30 2.72 -24.46 -4.26
CA GLY A 30 4.04 -23.97 -4.64
C GLY A 30 4.10 -22.49 -5.02
N GLU A 31 3.01 -21.76 -4.81
CA GLU A 31 2.95 -20.32 -5.11
C GLU A 31 3.55 -19.50 -3.98
N ASP A 32 4.33 -18.45 -4.33
CA ASP A 32 4.91 -17.55 -3.35
C ASP A 32 3.84 -16.56 -2.87
N THR A 33 3.46 -16.68 -1.60
CA THR A 33 2.45 -15.84 -0.95
C THR A 33 3.04 -14.88 0.07
N SER A 34 4.34 -14.63 0.00
CA SER A 34 5.08 -13.84 0.99
C SER A 34 4.50 -12.43 1.19
N ILE A 35 4.23 -11.73 0.09
CA ILE A 35 3.71 -10.36 0.14
C ILE A 35 2.31 -10.35 0.75
N LEU A 36 1.43 -11.23 0.29
CA LEU A 36 0.06 -11.32 0.78
C LEU A 36 0.04 -11.66 2.27
N PHE A 37 0.85 -12.65 2.67
CA PHE A 37 0.98 -13.06 4.06
C PHE A 37 1.50 -11.92 4.95
N GLY A 38 2.62 -11.32 4.55
CA GLY A 38 3.26 -10.27 5.35
C GLY A 38 2.40 -9.02 5.48
N PHE A 39 1.78 -8.61 4.39
CA PHE A 39 0.90 -7.44 4.39
C PHE A 39 -0.34 -7.68 5.26
N THR A 40 -0.99 -8.83 5.10
CA THR A 40 -2.17 -9.19 5.89
C THR A 40 -1.83 -9.27 7.38
N LYS A 41 -0.70 -9.86 7.72
CA LYS A 41 -0.23 -9.93 9.10
C LYS A 41 0.00 -8.54 9.68
N MET A 42 0.62 -7.66 8.92
CA MET A 42 0.87 -6.27 9.34
C MET A 42 -0.45 -5.53 9.61
N ILE A 43 -1.44 -5.69 8.74
CA ILE A 43 -2.76 -5.08 8.91
C ILE A 43 -3.44 -5.60 10.19
N LEU A 44 -3.42 -6.91 10.41
CA LEU A 44 -4.04 -7.50 11.60
C LEU A 44 -3.36 -7.04 12.89
N GLU A 45 -2.04 -6.97 12.90
CA GLU A 45 -1.29 -6.45 14.04
C GLU A 45 -1.62 -4.98 14.31
N LEU A 46 -1.72 -4.18 13.27
CA LEU A 46 -2.08 -2.77 13.38
C LEU A 46 -3.47 -2.60 14.01
N ILE A 47 -4.44 -3.35 13.51
CA ILE A 47 -5.82 -3.28 14.02
C ILE A 47 -5.85 -3.69 15.50
N ASN A 48 -5.18 -4.76 15.84
CA ASN A 48 -5.21 -5.32 17.21
C ASN A 48 -4.40 -4.49 18.21
N THR A 49 -3.38 -3.78 17.76
CA THR A 49 -2.50 -3.00 18.65
C THR A 49 -2.93 -1.55 18.77
N GLU A 50 -3.26 -0.92 17.64
CA GLU A 50 -3.52 0.52 17.60
C GLU A 50 -5.01 0.88 17.66
N HIS A 51 -5.89 -0.07 17.38
CA HIS A 51 -7.34 0.14 17.40
C HIS A 51 -7.78 1.37 16.59
N PRO A 52 -7.43 1.45 15.29
CA PRO A 52 -7.78 2.61 14.48
C PRO A 52 -9.30 2.75 14.32
N THR A 53 -9.78 3.99 14.30
CA THR A 53 -11.18 4.26 13.96
C THR A 53 -11.38 4.23 12.45
N HIS A 54 -10.34 4.60 11.70
CA HIS A 54 -10.36 4.62 10.24
C HIS A 54 -9.03 4.08 9.73
N LEU A 55 -9.09 3.27 8.68
CA LEU A 55 -7.93 2.67 8.06
C LEU A 55 -8.11 2.66 6.55
N ALA A 56 -7.13 3.20 5.85
CA ALA A 56 -7.13 3.20 4.39
C ALA A 56 -5.73 2.85 3.87
N VAL A 57 -5.70 2.18 2.74
CA VAL A 57 -4.46 1.83 2.05
C VAL A 57 -4.48 2.51 0.68
N THR A 58 -3.42 3.24 0.37
CA THR A 58 -3.30 3.94 -0.91
C THR A 58 -2.32 3.22 -1.81
N PHE A 59 -2.63 3.20 -3.10
CA PHE A 59 -1.76 2.60 -4.12
C PHE A 59 -1.47 3.60 -5.20
N ASP A 60 -0.29 3.48 -5.82
CA ASP A 60 0.04 4.23 -7.01
C ASP A 60 -0.80 3.71 -8.18
N PRO A 61 -1.29 4.61 -9.06
CA PRO A 61 -2.01 4.16 -10.25
C PRO A 61 -1.06 3.49 -11.24
N PRO A 62 -1.57 2.61 -12.12
CA PRO A 62 -0.75 1.95 -13.13
C PRO A 62 -0.24 2.93 -14.20
N ALA A 63 -0.93 4.06 -14.39
CA ALA A 63 -0.58 5.08 -15.37
C ALA A 63 0.39 6.10 -14.79
N LYS A 64 1.02 6.89 -15.67
CA LYS A 64 1.91 7.98 -15.25
C LYS A 64 1.14 9.03 -14.44
N THR A 65 1.80 9.60 -13.44
CA THR A 65 1.24 10.64 -12.59
C THR A 65 1.56 12.03 -13.13
N PHE A 66 1.04 13.07 -12.46
CA PHE A 66 1.34 14.47 -12.83
C PHE A 66 2.84 14.77 -12.81
N ARG A 67 3.61 14.08 -11.93
CA ARG A 67 5.06 14.26 -11.88
C ARG A 67 5.73 13.78 -13.15
N HIS A 68 5.27 12.69 -13.73
CA HIS A 68 5.78 12.20 -15.02
C HIS A 68 5.43 13.16 -16.15
N THR A 69 4.26 13.78 -16.12
CA THR A 69 3.82 14.76 -17.13
C THR A 69 4.62 16.05 -17.03
N ALA A 70 4.83 16.55 -15.79
CA ALA A 70 5.58 17.79 -15.55
C ALA A 70 7.10 17.60 -15.77
N TYR A 71 7.63 16.41 -15.50
CA TYR A 71 9.04 16.11 -15.65
C TYR A 71 9.19 14.69 -16.21
N PRO A 72 9.30 14.53 -17.53
CA PRO A 72 9.35 13.20 -18.15
C PRO A 72 10.46 12.28 -17.68
N LEU A 73 11.55 12.85 -17.13
CA LEU A 73 12.65 12.06 -16.57
C LEU A 73 12.40 11.59 -15.13
N TYR A 74 11.27 12.01 -14.54
CA TYR A 74 10.94 11.60 -13.17
C TYR A 74 10.79 10.08 -13.09
N LYS A 75 11.64 9.46 -12.27
CA LYS A 75 11.71 7.99 -12.11
C LYS A 75 11.94 7.21 -13.40
N ALA A 76 12.36 7.86 -14.50
CA ALA A 76 12.58 7.19 -15.77
C ALA A 76 13.67 6.11 -15.72
N ASN A 77 14.64 6.25 -14.80
CA ASN A 77 15.74 5.31 -14.64
C ASN A 77 15.40 4.14 -13.69
N ARG A 78 14.20 4.12 -13.10
CA ARG A 78 13.82 3.02 -12.22
C ARG A 78 13.53 1.77 -13.01
N SER A 79 14.04 0.65 -12.49
CA SER A 79 13.72 -0.67 -13.05
C SER A 79 12.22 -0.94 -12.95
N ALA A 80 11.69 -1.77 -13.85
CA ALA A 80 10.35 -2.26 -13.72
C ALA A 80 10.18 -3.01 -12.39
N ALA A 81 8.98 -2.95 -11.80
CA ALA A 81 8.69 -3.68 -10.57
C ALA A 81 8.86 -5.19 -10.78
N PRO A 82 9.37 -5.93 -9.77
CA PRO A 82 9.44 -7.37 -9.86
C PRO A 82 8.07 -8.00 -10.16
N GLU A 83 8.07 -9.12 -10.88
CA GLU A 83 6.82 -9.80 -11.25
C GLU A 83 6.00 -10.21 -10.02
N LEU A 84 6.67 -10.63 -8.95
CA LEU A 84 6.00 -11.00 -7.72
C LEU A 84 5.24 -9.82 -7.10
N VAL A 85 5.80 -8.63 -7.16
CA VAL A 85 5.16 -7.40 -6.69
C VAL A 85 3.93 -7.09 -7.54
N LYS A 86 4.08 -7.14 -8.87
CA LYS A 86 2.96 -6.90 -9.78
C LYS A 86 1.84 -7.91 -9.57
N ALA A 87 2.19 -9.19 -9.42
CA ALA A 87 1.22 -10.25 -9.23
C ALA A 87 0.46 -10.15 -7.91
N ALA A 88 1.04 -9.51 -6.90
CA ALA A 88 0.40 -9.36 -5.60
C ALA A 88 -0.64 -8.24 -5.54
N LEU A 89 -0.58 -7.27 -6.44
CA LEU A 89 -1.41 -6.06 -6.35
C LEU A 89 -2.91 -6.36 -6.35
N GLU A 90 -3.40 -7.13 -7.30
CA GLU A 90 -4.82 -7.42 -7.41
C GLU A 90 -5.33 -8.31 -6.27
N PRO A 91 -4.69 -9.46 -5.95
CA PRO A 91 -5.12 -10.26 -4.81
C PRO A 91 -5.09 -9.51 -3.49
N LEU A 92 -4.09 -8.62 -3.29
CA LEU A 92 -4.00 -7.82 -2.08
C LEU A 92 -5.18 -6.87 -1.95
N GLN A 93 -5.57 -6.20 -3.03
CA GLN A 93 -6.74 -5.33 -3.02
C GLN A 93 -8.01 -6.11 -2.69
N ASP A 94 -8.15 -7.33 -3.20
CA ASP A 94 -9.28 -8.20 -2.89
C ASP A 94 -9.32 -8.56 -1.40
N ILE A 95 -8.16 -8.86 -0.81
CA ILE A 95 -8.05 -9.13 0.63
C ILE A 95 -8.47 -7.91 1.45
N LEU A 96 -7.96 -6.74 1.10
CA LEU A 96 -8.29 -5.50 1.81
C LEU A 96 -9.79 -5.18 1.74
N LYS A 97 -10.40 -5.38 0.58
CA LYS A 97 -11.85 -5.19 0.41
C LYS A 97 -12.65 -6.19 1.23
N ALA A 98 -12.19 -7.43 1.33
CA ALA A 98 -12.83 -8.46 2.14
C ALA A 98 -12.81 -8.10 3.64
N PHE A 99 -11.80 -7.35 4.10
CA PHE A 99 -11.73 -6.82 5.45
C PHE A 99 -12.48 -5.50 5.62
N TYR A 100 -13.16 -5.02 4.57
CA TYR A 100 -13.82 -3.71 4.55
C TYR A 100 -12.87 -2.55 4.79
N ILE A 101 -11.63 -2.69 4.37
CA ILE A 101 -10.63 -1.62 4.44
C ILE A 101 -10.71 -0.78 3.17
N THR A 102 -10.73 0.53 3.33
CA THR A 102 -10.79 1.47 2.19
C THR A 102 -9.49 1.38 1.38
N VAL A 103 -9.63 1.15 0.09
CA VAL A 103 -8.53 1.15 -0.87
C VAL A 103 -8.65 2.39 -1.73
N ILE A 104 -7.58 3.19 -1.79
CA ILE A 104 -7.57 4.45 -2.53
C ILE A 104 -6.51 4.38 -3.63
N MET A 105 -6.94 4.70 -4.84
CA MET A 105 -6.05 4.83 -5.98
C MET A 105 -6.58 5.98 -6.83
N MET A 106 -5.82 7.07 -6.96
CA MET A 106 -6.26 8.24 -7.71
C MET A 106 -5.47 8.37 -9.00
N PRO A 107 -6.13 8.33 -10.16
CA PRO A 107 -5.46 8.52 -11.44
C PRO A 107 -4.70 9.86 -11.47
N GLY A 108 -3.47 9.83 -11.96
CA GLY A 108 -2.63 11.02 -12.08
C GLY A 108 -1.83 11.39 -10.83
N PHE A 109 -2.07 10.73 -9.69
CA PHE A 109 -1.38 11.02 -8.43
C PHE A 109 -0.77 9.77 -7.82
N GLU A 110 0.36 9.92 -7.15
CA GLU A 110 0.98 8.83 -6.40
C GLU A 110 0.31 8.67 -5.04
N ALA A 111 0.50 7.49 -4.40
CA ALA A 111 -0.05 7.21 -3.08
C ALA A 111 0.36 8.27 -2.05
N GLU A 112 1.62 8.68 -2.07
CA GLU A 112 2.14 9.68 -1.13
C GLU A 112 1.47 11.05 -1.29
N ASP A 113 1.03 11.40 -2.51
CA ASP A 113 0.28 12.65 -2.74
C ASP A 113 -1.09 12.59 -2.07
N VAL A 114 -1.76 11.45 -2.20
CA VAL A 114 -3.07 11.23 -1.57
C VAL A 114 -2.96 11.28 -0.06
N ILE A 115 -1.96 10.61 0.51
CA ILE A 115 -1.70 10.62 1.96
C ILE A 115 -1.44 12.05 2.45
N GLY A 116 -0.58 12.79 1.76
CA GLY A 116 -0.28 14.17 2.13
C GLY A 116 -1.50 15.08 2.10
N SER A 117 -2.32 14.94 1.07
CA SER A 117 -3.55 15.71 0.92
C SER A 117 -4.55 15.41 2.03
N MET A 118 -4.79 14.14 2.31
CA MET A 118 -5.72 13.72 3.37
C MET A 118 -5.21 14.13 4.75
N ALA A 119 -3.93 13.98 5.01
CA ALA A 119 -3.32 14.40 6.27
C ALA A 119 -3.50 15.91 6.51
N THR A 120 -3.32 16.71 5.46
CA THR A 120 -3.51 18.17 5.54
C THR A 120 -4.98 18.51 5.83
N GLN A 121 -5.93 17.85 5.19
CA GLN A 121 -7.36 18.11 5.39
C GLN A 121 -7.82 17.79 6.80
N TRP A 122 -7.27 16.76 7.42
CA TRP A 122 -7.71 16.28 8.74
C TRP A 122 -6.82 16.74 9.89
N LYS A 123 -5.79 17.50 9.61
CA LYS A 123 -4.87 18.00 10.62
C LYS A 123 -5.64 18.95 11.59
N GLY A 124 -5.45 18.74 12.88
CA GLY A 124 -6.07 19.57 13.90
C GLY A 124 -7.45 19.10 14.40
N ASN A 125 -7.98 17.99 13.85
CA ASN A 125 -9.29 17.47 14.23
C ASN A 125 -9.18 16.30 15.23
N ASN A 126 -8.22 16.36 16.15
CA ASN A 126 -7.93 15.25 17.08
C ASN A 126 -7.67 13.92 16.33
N THR A 127 -6.99 14.01 15.20
CA THR A 127 -6.72 12.90 14.33
C THR A 127 -5.25 12.52 14.41
N HIS A 128 -4.96 11.23 14.56
CA HIS A 128 -3.61 10.67 14.52
C HIS A 128 -3.38 10.02 13.15
N ILE A 129 -2.35 10.46 12.47
CA ILE A 129 -2.04 9.97 11.11
C ILE A 129 -0.69 9.28 11.11
#